data_b8cfa6272c7f7483d1f85c3ad5553f81
#
_entry.id   b8cfa6272c7f7483d1f85c3ad5553f81
#
_cell.length_a   1.000
_cell.length_b   1.000
_cell.length_c   1.000
_cell.angle_alpha   90.00
_cell.angle_beta   90.00
_cell.angle_gamma   90.00
#
_symmetry.space_group_name_H-M   'P 1'
#
loop_
_entity.id
_entity.type
_entity.pdbx_description
1 polymer ?
#
loop_
_entity_poly.entity_id
_entity_poly.type
_entity_poly.pdbx_seq_one_letter_code
_entity_poly.pdbx_strand_id
1 'polypeptide(L)'
;MKVNFLNFTDPKDHKFFLLTGGEFILKQDAVERILNNLQNHGFNEKVSIFQDDLDQLEEIVSRNIGGSLFQENLILHIKHSSGKFPEKIKSLLENNNIFKSSNIALIIESSIEKTPASGAWIKNFDAHGLIINCSKLKIMEEKMWLKRQLSFLPKDLLPIFGGSIFQNNEANLLGQKNEVTLLKLLFLSQDESTEVNTDHIIFGSGISAFELEDLLI
;
A
#
# COMPACT_ATOMS: atom_id res chain seq x y z
N MET A 1 4.03 -16.89 -3.99
CA MET A 1 2.62 -16.78 -4.50
C MET A 1 2.39 -15.40 -5.11
N LYS A 2 1.68 -15.31 -6.27
CA LYS A 2 1.35 -14.01 -6.91
C LYS A 2 -0.14 -13.74 -6.81
N VAL A 3 -0.51 -12.50 -6.46
CA VAL A 3 -1.89 -12.03 -6.40
C VAL A 3 -2.04 -10.66 -7.07
N ASN A 4 -3.22 -10.38 -7.63
CA ASN A 4 -3.59 -9.03 -7.99
C ASN A 4 -4.02 -8.26 -6.74
N PHE A 5 -3.78 -6.96 -6.66
CA PHE A 5 -4.15 -6.12 -5.52
C PHE A 5 -5.62 -6.30 -5.09
N LEU A 6 -6.54 -6.39 -6.02
CA LEU A 6 -7.97 -6.57 -5.69
C LEU A 6 -8.26 -7.90 -4.96
N ASN A 7 -7.42 -8.92 -5.14
CA ASN A 7 -7.52 -10.20 -4.45
C ASN A 7 -6.67 -10.27 -3.19
N PHE A 8 -5.88 -9.23 -2.93
CA PHE A 8 -5.09 -9.09 -1.72
C PHE A 8 -5.97 -8.49 -0.61
N THR A 9 -6.56 -9.35 0.19
CA THR A 9 -7.46 -8.96 1.29
C THR A 9 -6.77 -9.01 2.65
N ASP A 10 -5.90 -10.00 2.86
CA ASP A 10 -5.25 -10.27 4.13
C ASP A 10 -3.80 -10.71 3.91
N PRO A 11 -2.81 -10.06 4.53
CA PRO A 11 -1.40 -10.50 4.52
C PRO A 11 -1.16 -11.88 5.12
N LYS A 12 -2.06 -12.36 6.00
CA LYS A 12 -1.95 -13.62 6.75
C LYS A 12 -0.60 -13.71 7.48
N ASP A 13 -0.01 -14.90 7.48
CA ASP A 13 1.28 -15.19 8.14
C ASP A 13 2.51 -14.86 7.28
N HIS A 14 2.31 -14.17 6.14
CA HIS A 14 3.44 -13.78 5.31
C HIS A 14 4.24 -12.65 5.96
N LYS A 15 5.57 -12.74 5.87
CA LYS A 15 6.52 -11.71 6.31
C LYS A 15 7.27 -11.05 5.16
N PHE A 16 7.20 -11.61 3.96
CA PHE A 16 7.97 -11.14 2.81
C PHE A 16 7.01 -10.73 1.69
N PHE A 17 7.09 -9.45 1.30
CA PHE A 17 6.18 -8.84 0.33
C PHE A 17 6.95 -8.12 -0.77
N LEU A 18 6.58 -8.38 -2.02
CA LEU A 18 7.06 -7.64 -3.19
C LEU A 18 5.87 -7.00 -3.90
N LEU A 19 5.82 -5.68 -3.90
CA LEU A 19 4.82 -4.90 -4.60
C LEU A 19 5.39 -4.45 -5.95
N THR A 20 4.65 -4.72 -7.02
CA THR A 20 5.03 -4.37 -8.40
C THR A 20 3.90 -3.63 -9.08
N GLY A 21 4.14 -3.04 -10.25
CA GLY A 21 3.16 -2.24 -10.97
C GLY A 21 3.35 -0.74 -10.77
N GLY A 22 2.74 0.05 -11.65
CA GLY A 22 2.91 1.51 -11.67
C GLY A 22 1.95 2.28 -10.76
N GLU A 23 0.91 1.62 -10.20
CA GLU A 23 -0.15 2.33 -9.48
C GLU A 23 0.25 2.59 -8.02
N PHE A 24 0.61 3.85 -7.74
CA PHE A 24 1.11 4.27 -6.43
C PHE A 24 0.07 4.07 -5.31
N ILE A 25 -1.18 4.44 -5.55
CA ILE A 25 -2.25 4.38 -4.52
C ILE A 25 -2.50 2.94 -4.08
N LEU A 26 -2.46 1.98 -5.01
CA LEU A 26 -2.64 0.58 -4.67
C LEU A 26 -1.46 0.03 -3.86
N LYS A 27 -0.23 0.47 -4.16
CA LYS A 27 0.93 0.11 -3.33
C LYS A 27 0.80 0.68 -1.93
N GLN A 28 0.42 1.94 -1.81
CA GLN A 28 0.23 2.59 -0.51
C GLN A 28 -0.83 1.84 0.33
N ASP A 29 -1.99 1.53 -0.25
CA ASP A 29 -3.04 0.75 0.43
C ASP A 29 -2.55 -0.65 0.83
N ALA A 30 -1.75 -1.31 -0.02
CA ALA A 30 -1.19 -2.62 0.30
C ALA A 30 -0.17 -2.55 1.44
N VAL A 31 0.74 -1.57 1.40
CA VAL A 31 1.75 -1.35 2.45
C VAL A 31 1.09 -1.06 3.78
N GLU A 32 0.06 -0.21 3.83
CA GLU A 32 -0.67 0.09 5.05
C GLU A 32 -1.26 -1.20 5.67
N ARG A 33 -1.92 -2.05 4.88
CA ARG A 33 -2.45 -3.33 5.36
C ARG A 33 -1.35 -4.27 5.87
N ILE A 34 -0.23 -4.34 5.14
CA ILE A 34 0.92 -5.17 5.52
C ILE A 34 1.51 -4.67 6.84
N LEU A 35 1.74 -3.37 6.98
CA LEU A 35 2.31 -2.79 8.19
C LEU A 35 1.40 -3.04 9.41
N ASN A 36 0.10 -2.80 9.29
CA ASN A 36 -0.86 -3.07 10.36
C ASN A 36 -0.85 -4.56 10.77
N ASN A 37 -0.78 -5.47 9.79
CA ASN A 37 -0.69 -6.90 10.08
C ASN A 37 0.63 -7.26 10.79
N LEU A 38 1.77 -6.78 10.30
CA LEU A 38 3.08 -7.05 10.88
C LEU A 38 3.19 -6.49 12.32
N GLN A 39 2.67 -5.30 12.57
CA GLN A 39 2.62 -4.71 13.91
C GLN A 39 1.81 -5.56 14.87
N ASN A 40 0.66 -6.09 14.45
CA ASN A 40 -0.14 -7.03 15.24
C ASN A 40 0.61 -8.34 15.56
N HIS A 41 1.63 -8.69 14.75
CA HIS A 41 2.51 -9.85 14.98
C HIS A 41 3.83 -9.47 15.68
N GLY A 42 3.90 -8.28 16.28
CA GLY A 42 5.04 -7.84 17.10
C GLY A 42 6.23 -7.27 16.33
N PHE A 43 6.06 -6.91 15.06
CA PHE A 43 7.09 -6.17 14.30
C PHE A 43 6.89 -4.67 14.50
N ASN A 44 7.60 -4.07 15.46
CA ASN A 44 7.42 -2.67 15.85
C ASN A 44 8.52 -1.74 15.33
N GLU A 45 9.71 -2.27 15.08
CA GLU A 45 10.81 -1.51 14.51
C GLU A 45 10.71 -1.49 12.98
N LYS A 46 10.91 -0.32 12.36
CA LYS A 46 10.87 -0.17 10.90
C LYS A 46 12.06 0.62 10.41
N VAL A 47 12.81 0.04 9.48
CA VAL A 47 13.86 0.71 8.73
C VAL A 47 13.46 0.82 7.27
N SER A 48 13.47 2.05 6.74
CA SER A 48 13.21 2.32 5.32
C SER A 48 14.53 2.56 4.59
N ILE A 49 14.74 1.84 3.48
CA ILE A 49 15.91 1.98 2.61
C ILE A 49 15.42 2.43 1.25
N PHE A 50 15.94 3.56 0.79
CA PHE A 50 15.69 4.09 -0.53
C PHE A 50 16.72 3.56 -1.54
N GLN A 51 16.45 3.75 -2.81
CA GLN A 51 17.30 3.25 -3.90
C GLN A 51 18.75 3.72 -3.77
N ASP A 52 18.96 4.94 -3.31
CA ASP A 52 20.30 5.54 -3.17
C ASP A 52 21.06 5.01 -1.95
N ASP A 53 20.37 4.41 -0.99
CA ASP A 53 20.92 3.90 0.27
C ASP A 53 21.12 2.37 0.28
N LEU A 54 20.97 1.71 -0.88
CA LEU A 54 21.08 0.25 -0.99
C LEU A 54 22.46 -0.30 -0.57
N ASP A 55 23.49 0.56 -0.46
CA ASP A 55 24.81 0.17 0.03
C ASP A 55 24.78 -0.29 1.49
N GLN A 56 23.85 0.22 2.28
CA GLN A 56 23.67 -0.12 3.69
C GLN A 56 22.88 -1.43 3.90
N LEU A 57 22.26 -1.98 2.83
CA LEU A 57 21.32 -3.10 2.93
C LEU A 57 21.97 -4.34 3.56
N GLU A 58 23.17 -4.74 3.10
CA GLU A 58 23.86 -5.93 3.61
C GLU A 58 24.25 -5.78 5.08
N GLU A 59 24.69 -4.60 5.49
CA GLU A 59 25.06 -4.32 6.88
C GLU A 59 23.84 -4.40 7.80
N ILE A 60 22.72 -3.75 7.43
CA ILE A 60 21.47 -3.77 8.19
C ILE A 60 20.97 -5.21 8.35
N VAL A 61 20.95 -5.97 7.26
CA VAL A 61 20.47 -7.36 7.27
C VAL A 61 21.38 -8.24 8.12
N SER A 62 22.71 -8.12 7.96
CA SER A 62 23.69 -8.93 8.70
C SER A 62 23.63 -8.69 10.21
N ARG A 63 23.43 -7.45 10.63
CA ARG A 63 23.27 -7.11 12.06
C ARG A 63 22.01 -7.74 12.65
N ASN A 64 20.97 -7.91 11.87
CA ASN A 64 19.66 -8.36 12.35
C ASN A 64 19.41 -9.88 12.18
N ILE A 65 20.10 -10.58 11.26
CA ILE A 65 19.95 -12.04 11.08
C ILE A 65 20.49 -12.84 12.30
N GLY A 66 21.41 -12.29 13.06
CA GLY A 66 22.11 -12.99 14.14
C GLY A 66 21.29 -13.29 15.41
N GLY A 67 20.09 -12.75 15.54
CA GLY A 67 19.12 -13.09 16.59
C GLY A 67 19.67 -12.95 18.02
N SER A 68 19.99 -11.75 18.50
CA SER A 68 20.15 -11.53 19.93
C SER A 68 18.80 -11.72 20.63
N LEU A 69 18.80 -12.27 21.85
CA LEU A 69 17.60 -12.40 22.71
C LEU A 69 16.91 -11.06 23.03
N PHE A 70 17.58 -9.95 22.73
CA PHE A 70 17.09 -8.58 22.94
C PHE A 70 16.82 -7.84 21.64
N GLN A 71 16.81 -8.53 20.48
CA GLN A 71 16.64 -7.90 19.18
C GLN A 71 15.15 -7.79 18.88
N GLU A 72 14.70 -6.58 18.61
CA GLU A 72 13.31 -6.32 18.19
C GLU A 72 13.03 -6.91 16.81
N ASN A 73 11.78 -7.23 16.55
CA ASN A 73 11.32 -7.67 15.23
C ASN A 73 11.32 -6.49 14.26
N LEU A 74 12.13 -6.60 13.21
CA LEU A 74 12.40 -5.53 12.25
C LEU A 74 11.57 -5.68 10.97
N ILE A 75 10.92 -4.59 10.57
CA ILE A 75 10.36 -4.42 9.22
C ILE A 75 11.41 -3.70 8.36
N LEU A 76 11.97 -4.40 7.40
CA LEU A 76 12.84 -3.82 6.39
C LEU A 76 12.00 -3.40 5.18
N HIS A 77 11.87 -2.10 4.95
CA HIS A 77 11.05 -1.53 3.90
C HIS A 77 11.93 -0.90 2.81
N ILE A 78 12.08 -1.57 1.67
CA ILE A 78 12.91 -1.15 0.55
C ILE A 78 12.04 -0.46 -0.50
N LYS A 79 12.43 0.73 -0.93
CA LYS A 79 11.75 1.52 -1.98
C LYS A 79 12.65 1.64 -3.22
N HIS A 80 12.24 0.95 -4.29
CA HIS A 80 12.86 1.04 -5.61
C HIS A 80 11.99 1.89 -6.54
N SER A 81 12.48 3.09 -6.88
CA SER A 81 11.69 4.12 -7.55
C SER A 81 11.75 4.07 -9.07
N SER A 82 12.83 3.57 -9.69
CA SER A 82 12.98 3.60 -11.15
C SER A 82 14.06 2.65 -11.68
N GLY A 83 13.97 2.33 -12.95
CA GLY A 83 15.00 1.59 -13.67
C GLY A 83 14.93 0.06 -13.50
N LYS A 84 16.06 -0.59 -13.69
CA LYS A 84 16.18 -2.04 -13.53
C LYS A 84 16.14 -2.41 -12.06
N PHE A 85 15.54 -3.55 -11.75
CA PHE A 85 15.54 -4.07 -10.39
C PHE A 85 16.98 -4.24 -9.88
N PRO A 86 17.34 -3.63 -8.73
CA PRO A 86 18.72 -3.52 -8.29
C PRO A 86 19.39 -4.86 -8.01
N GLU A 87 20.64 -5.02 -8.42
CA GLU A 87 21.40 -6.25 -8.21
C GLU A 87 21.58 -6.57 -6.71
N LYS A 88 21.77 -5.56 -5.86
CA LYS A 88 21.90 -5.76 -4.41
C LYS A 88 20.65 -6.39 -3.80
N ILE A 89 19.45 -5.99 -4.26
CA ILE A 89 18.21 -6.61 -3.81
C ILE A 89 18.12 -8.05 -4.35
N LYS A 90 18.51 -8.29 -5.61
CA LYS A 90 18.52 -9.65 -6.17
C LYS A 90 19.45 -10.56 -5.38
N SER A 91 20.68 -10.13 -5.11
CA SER A 91 21.66 -10.88 -4.32
C SER A 91 21.13 -11.21 -2.92
N LEU A 92 20.45 -10.25 -2.26
CA LEU A 92 19.79 -10.49 -0.98
C LEU A 92 18.73 -11.59 -1.07
N LEU A 93 17.92 -11.57 -2.12
CA LEU A 93 16.82 -12.54 -2.33
C LEU A 93 17.31 -13.91 -2.84
N GLU A 94 18.47 -13.97 -3.46
CA GLU A 94 19.13 -15.22 -3.84
C GLU A 94 19.79 -15.92 -2.64
N ASN A 95 20.26 -15.13 -1.68
CA ASN A 95 20.74 -15.62 -0.42
C ASN A 95 19.57 -15.96 0.52
N ASN A 96 19.22 -17.24 0.63
CA ASN A 96 18.07 -17.72 1.39
C ASN A 96 18.10 -17.40 2.90
N ASN A 97 19.14 -16.77 3.42
CA ASN A 97 19.27 -16.50 4.86
C ASN A 97 18.22 -15.54 5.37
N ILE A 98 17.82 -14.55 4.57
CA ILE A 98 16.77 -13.60 4.98
C ILE A 98 15.44 -14.30 5.20
N PHE A 99 15.09 -15.29 4.37
CA PHE A 99 13.82 -16.03 4.48
C PHE A 99 13.78 -16.98 5.68
N LYS A 100 14.92 -17.32 6.25
CA LYS A 100 15.04 -18.16 7.45
C LYS A 100 14.97 -17.35 8.74
N SER A 101 15.10 -16.03 8.65
CA SER A 101 15.04 -15.17 9.82
C SER A 101 13.63 -15.13 10.41
N SER A 102 13.53 -15.31 11.71
CA SER A 102 12.26 -15.22 12.44
C SER A 102 11.88 -13.77 12.75
N ASN A 103 12.87 -12.89 12.87
CA ASN A 103 12.74 -11.52 13.35
C ASN A 103 12.83 -10.43 12.26
N ILE A 104 12.90 -10.82 10.98
CA ILE A 104 12.87 -9.87 9.87
C ILE A 104 11.62 -10.08 9.02
N ALA A 105 10.87 -9.02 8.82
CA ALA A 105 9.86 -8.90 7.77
C ALA A 105 10.38 -7.98 6.66
N LEU A 106 10.09 -8.29 5.40
CA LEU A 106 10.60 -7.54 4.25
C LEU A 106 9.44 -7.04 3.38
N ILE A 107 9.43 -5.74 3.13
CA ILE A 107 8.52 -5.11 2.18
C ILE A 107 9.38 -4.48 1.08
N ILE A 108 9.19 -4.88 -0.17
CA ILE A 108 9.84 -4.27 -1.33
C ILE A 108 8.77 -3.59 -2.19
N GLU A 109 8.79 -2.27 -2.22
CA GLU A 109 8.04 -1.51 -3.20
C GLU A 109 8.91 -1.31 -4.45
N SER A 110 8.48 -1.84 -5.58
CA SER A 110 9.22 -1.72 -6.84
C SER A 110 8.40 -1.03 -7.92
N SER A 111 9.08 -0.21 -8.72
CA SER A 111 8.49 0.43 -9.90
C SER A 111 8.43 -0.48 -11.13
N ILE A 112 8.93 -1.73 -11.04
CA ILE A 112 8.82 -2.64 -12.17
C ILE A 112 7.36 -2.97 -12.48
N GLU A 113 6.96 -2.81 -13.73
CA GLU A 113 5.58 -3.08 -14.17
C GLU A 113 5.22 -4.56 -14.10
N LYS A 114 6.17 -5.43 -14.43
CA LYS A 114 5.97 -6.88 -14.44
C LYS A 114 7.13 -7.58 -13.76
N THR A 115 6.80 -8.52 -12.90
CA THR A 115 7.82 -9.43 -12.35
C THR A 115 8.40 -10.29 -13.46
N PRO A 116 9.73 -10.51 -13.48
CA PRO A 116 10.33 -11.46 -14.42
C PRO A 116 9.70 -12.84 -14.31
N ALA A 117 9.58 -13.52 -15.43
CA ALA A 117 9.07 -14.89 -15.47
C ALA A 117 10.07 -15.93 -14.91
N SER A 118 11.37 -15.60 -14.91
CA SER A 118 12.46 -16.49 -14.51
C SER A 118 13.58 -15.72 -13.81
N GLY A 119 14.40 -16.44 -13.06
CA GLY A 119 15.51 -15.90 -12.28
C GLY A 119 15.55 -16.54 -10.89
N ALA A 120 16.74 -16.71 -10.32
CA ALA A 120 16.90 -17.35 -9.02
C ALA A 120 16.20 -16.56 -7.92
N TRP A 121 16.43 -15.26 -7.88
CA TRP A 121 15.84 -14.35 -6.87
C TRP A 121 14.31 -14.36 -6.86
N ILE A 122 13.67 -14.37 -8.04
CA ILE A 122 12.19 -14.34 -8.10
C ILE A 122 11.59 -15.70 -7.74
N LYS A 123 12.25 -16.82 -8.09
CA LYS A 123 11.83 -18.15 -7.66
C LYS A 123 11.91 -18.31 -6.15
N ASN A 124 13.01 -17.85 -5.54
CA ASN A 124 13.16 -17.86 -4.09
C ASN A 124 12.11 -16.99 -3.41
N PHE A 125 11.86 -15.79 -3.94
CA PHE A 125 10.83 -14.93 -3.39
C PHE A 125 9.43 -15.54 -3.51
N ASP A 126 9.10 -16.13 -4.65
CA ASP A 126 7.79 -16.78 -4.87
C ASP A 126 7.55 -17.99 -3.95
N ALA A 127 8.63 -18.68 -3.55
CA ALA A 127 8.55 -19.79 -2.60
C ALA A 127 8.28 -19.37 -1.15
N HIS A 128 8.74 -18.18 -0.73
CA HIS A 128 8.72 -17.75 0.66
C HIS A 128 7.85 -16.50 0.93
N GLY A 129 7.47 -15.77 -0.11
CA GLY A 129 6.78 -14.48 0.02
C GLY A 129 5.56 -14.34 -0.87
N LEU A 130 4.93 -13.19 -0.75
CA LEU A 130 3.76 -12.79 -1.51
C LEU A 130 4.11 -11.65 -2.48
N ILE A 131 3.85 -11.87 -3.77
CA ILE A 131 4.03 -10.86 -4.81
C ILE A 131 2.67 -10.24 -5.11
N ILE A 132 2.55 -8.93 -4.90
CA ILE A 132 1.32 -8.17 -5.08
C ILE A 132 1.47 -7.29 -6.32
N ASN A 133 0.62 -7.51 -7.31
CA ASN A 133 0.60 -6.70 -8.51
C ASN A 133 -0.35 -5.51 -8.35
N CYS A 134 0.24 -4.30 -8.32
CA CYS A 134 -0.43 -3.00 -8.23
C CYS A 134 -0.39 -2.26 -9.58
N SER A 135 -0.79 -2.92 -10.65
CA SER A 135 -0.92 -2.31 -11.98
C SER A 135 -2.19 -1.48 -12.07
N LYS A 136 -2.24 -0.57 -13.06
CA LYS A 136 -3.41 0.25 -13.34
C LYS A 136 -4.68 -0.60 -13.45
N LEU A 137 -5.73 -0.17 -12.76
CA LEU A 137 -7.02 -0.85 -12.74
C LEU A 137 -7.79 -0.59 -14.04
N LYS A 138 -8.58 -1.57 -14.46
CA LYS A 138 -9.62 -1.37 -15.48
C LYS A 138 -10.82 -0.69 -14.83
N ILE A 139 -11.67 -0.07 -15.62
CA ILE A 139 -12.86 0.67 -15.15
C ILE A 139 -13.70 -0.12 -14.13
N MET A 140 -13.98 -1.38 -14.40
CA MET A 140 -14.76 -2.22 -13.46
C MET A 140 -13.99 -2.53 -12.16
N GLU A 141 -12.68 -2.71 -12.26
CA GLU A 141 -11.80 -2.95 -11.11
C GLU A 141 -11.68 -1.68 -10.25
N GLU A 142 -11.58 -0.52 -10.88
CA GLU A 142 -11.56 0.80 -10.23
C GLU A 142 -12.86 1.04 -9.45
N LYS A 143 -14.03 0.78 -10.06
CA LYS A 143 -15.33 0.85 -9.37
C LYS A 143 -15.41 -0.11 -8.17
N MET A 144 -14.87 -1.32 -8.31
CA MET A 144 -14.80 -2.28 -7.19
C MET A 144 -13.89 -1.78 -6.07
N TRP A 145 -12.73 -1.19 -6.41
CA TRP A 145 -11.82 -0.60 -5.44
C TRP A 145 -12.49 0.57 -4.72
N LEU A 146 -13.08 1.53 -5.45
CA LEU A 146 -13.77 2.67 -4.87
C LEU A 146 -14.91 2.24 -3.93
N LYS A 147 -15.72 1.27 -4.35
CA LYS A 147 -16.78 0.70 -3.50
C LYS A 147 -16.24 0.16 -2.17
N ARG A 148 -15.07 -0.49 -2.17
CA ARG A 148 -14.41 -0.96 -0.94
C ARG A 148 -13.94 0.20 -0.06
N GLN A 149 -13.40 1.25 -0.68
CA GLN A 149 -12.97 2.45 0.06
C GLN A 149 -14.15 3.16 0.75
N LEU A 150 -15.33 3.10 0.14
CA LEU A 150 -16.58 3.72 0.64
C LEU A 150 -17.41 2.79 1.55
N SER A 151 -16.85 1.67 2.02
CA SER A 151 -17.59 0.67 2.84
C SER A 151 -18.06 1.21 4.19
N PHE A 152 -17.56 2.35 4.64
CA PHE A 152 -18.00 3.04 5.86
C PHE A 152 -19.33 3.80 5.68
N LEU A 153 -19.76 4.06 4.43
CA LEU A 153 -21.00 4.77 4.15
C LEU A 153 -22.23 3.86 4.33
N PRO A 154 -23.37 4.43 4.73
CA PRO A 154 -24.68 3.78 4.62
C PRO A 154 -24.96 3.31 3.18
N LYS A 155 -25.70 2.20 3.05
CA LYS A 155 -25.93 1.56 1.74
C LYS A 155 -26.66 2.42 0.72
N ASP A 156 -27.53 3.30 1.17
CA ASP A 156 -28.29 4.26 0.37
C ASP A 156 -27.44 5.41 -0.17
N LEU A 157 -26.43 5.83 0.58
CA LEU A 157 -25.52 6.91 0.18
C LEU A 157 -24.38 6.43 -0.75
N LEU A 158 -24.04 5.15 -0.68
CA LEU A 158 -22.93 4.58 -1.46
C LEU A 158 -23.08 4.77 -2.99
N PRO A 159 -24.22 4.58 -3.63
CA PRO A 159 -24.38 4.83 -5.07
C PRO A 159 -24.23 6.31 -5.43
N ILE A 160 -24.71 7.22 -4.57
CA ILE A 160 -24.70 8.67 -4.81
C ILE A 160 -23.24 9.16 -4.78
N PHE A 161 -22.56 8.96 -3.68
CA PHE A 161 -21.16 9.40 -3.51
C PHE A 161 -20.21 8.64 -4.42
N GLY A 162 -20.35 7.31 -4.53
CA GLY A 162 -19.51 6.50 -5.39
C GLY A 162 -19.65 6.86 -6.87
N GLY A 163 -20.86 7.18 -7.33
CA GLY A 163 -21.13 7.65 -8.69
C GLY A 163 -20.47 8.99 -8.98
N SER A 164 -20.65 9.97 -8.09
CA SER A 164 -20.08 11.32 -8.24
C SER A 164 -18.54 11.30 -8.20
N ILE A 165 -17.94 10.63 -7.21
CA ILE A 165 -16.47 10.53 -7.09
C ILE A 165 -15.87 9.87 -8.33
N PHE A 166 -16.50 8.78 -8.82
CA PHE A 166 -16.02 8.09 -10.01
C PHE A 166 -16.08 8.98 -11.25
N GLN A 167 -17.20 9.65 -11.50
CA GLN A 167 -17.37 10.54 -12.67
C GLN A 167 -16.36 11.68 -12.69
N ASN A 168 -16.11 12.29 -11.53
CA ASN A 168 -15.20 13.43 -11.43
C ASN A 168 -13.72 13.03 -11.45
N ASN A 169 -13.41 11.77 -11.14
CA ASN A 169 -12.01 11.30 -10.96
C ASN A 169 -11.77 9.97 -11.72
N GLU A 170 -12.39 9.73 -12.87
CA GLU A 170 -12.16 8.52 -13.66
C GLU A 170 -10.67 8.37 -14.02
N ALA A 171 -10.12 7.17 -13.82
CA ALA A 171 -8.70 6.83 -14.00
C ALA A 171 -7.71 7.64 -13.12
N ASN A 172 -8.20 8.31 -12.07
CA ASN A 172 -7.41 9.05 -11.10
C ASN A 172 -7.67 8.53 -9.68
N LEU A 173 -6.99 7.43 -9.30
CA LEU A 173 -7.17 6.82 -7.97
C LEU A 173 -6.74 7.76 -6.82
N LEU A 174 -5.79 8.66 -7.06
CA LEU A 174 -5.38 9.65 -6.06
C LEU A 174 -6.51 10.63 -5.77
N GLY A 175 -7.14 11.18 -6.82
CA GLY A 175 -8.31 12.05 -6.68
C GLY A 175 -9.44 11.34 -5.93
N GLN A 176 -9.78 10.12 -6.35
CA GLN A 176 -10.81 9.31 -5.66
C GLN A 176 -10.46 9.05 -4.19
N LYS A 177 -9.19 8.76 -3.87
CA LYS A 177 -8.73 8.52 -2.50
C LYS A 177 -8.86 9.78 -1.64
N ASN A 178 -8.55 10.95 -2.18
CA ASN A 178 -8.68 12.23 -1.49
C ASN A 178 -10.15 12.50 -1.14
N GLU A 179 -11.06 12.35 -2.11
CA GLU A 179 -12.51 12.52 -1.88
C GLU A 179 -13.03 11.54 -0.82
N VAL A 180 -12.63 10.28 -0.88
CA VAL A 180 -12.97 9.27 0.13
C VAL A 180 -12.46 9.68 1.51
N THR A 181 -11.25 10.25 1.60
CA THR A 181 -10.65 10.69 2.86
C THR A 181 -11.44 11.86 3.45
N LEU A 182 -11.81 12.84 2.62
CA LEU A 182 -12.66 13.96 3.05
C LEU A 182 -14.02 13.48 3.56
N LEU A 183 -14.67 12.55 2.83
CA LEU A 183 -15.92 11.95 3.29
C LEU A 183 -15.76 11.24 4.63
N LYS A 184 -14.69 10.47 4.82
CA LYS A 184 -14.43 9.81 6.11
C LYS A 184 -14.34 10.81 7.24
N LEU A 185 -13.61 11.92 7.04
CA LEU A 185 -13.49 12.96 8.04
C LEU A 185 -14.85 13.58 8.38
N LEU A 186 -15.67 13.90 7.37
CA LEU A 186 -17.01 14.45 7.58
C LEU A 186 -17.92 13.49 8.36
N PHE A 187 -17.91 12.20 8.02
CA PHE A 187 -18.74 11.20 8.68
C PHE A 187 -18.26 10.84 10.10
N LEU A 188 -16.95 10.90 10.36
CA LEU A 188 -16.38 10.63 11.68
C LEU A 188 -16.45 11.82 12.63
N SER A 189 -16.55 13.07 12.10
CA SER A 189 -16.62 14.30 12.90
C SER A 189 -18.04 14.60 13.38
N GLN A 190 -19.05 13.88 12.92
CA GLN A 190 -20.44 14.11 13.31
C GLN A 190 -20.80 13.23 14.51
N ASP A 191 -21.31 13.84 15.57
CA ASP A 191 -22.00 13.13 16.65
C ASP A 191 -23.25 12.43 16.08
N GLU A 192 -23.59 11.26 16.64
CA GLU A 192 -24.71 10.39 16.18
C GLU A 192 -26.08 11.10 16.05
N SER A 193 -26.19 12.35 16.47
CA SER A 193 -27.42 13.14 16.49
C SER A 193 -27.59 14.12 15.31
N THR A 194 -26.59 14.25 14.42
CA THR A 194 -26.63 15.24 13.33
C THR A 194 -26.93 14.54 12.01
N GLU A 195 -28.05 14.84 11.39
CA GLU A 195 -28.32 14.44 9.99
C GLU A 195 -27.25 15.03 9.08
N VAL A 196 -26.58 14.17 8.30
CA VAL A 196 -25.60 14.60 7.31
C VAL A 196 -26.30 15.43 6.24
N ASN A 197 -26.14 16.73 6.26
CA ASN A 197 -26.63 17.56 5.17
C ASN A 197 -25.71 17.37 3.95
N THR A 198 -26.15 16.52 3.03
CA THR A 198 -25.40 16.16 1.82
C THR A 198 -25.48 17.22 0.73
N ASP A 199 -26.36 18.23 0.88
CA ASP A 199 -26.63 19.24 -0.16
C ASP A 199 -25.45 20.19 -0.39
N HIS A 200 -24.53 20.28 0.56
CA HIS A 200 -23.36 21.13 0.49
C HIS A 200 -22.05 20.40 0.19
N ILE A 201 -22.09 19.08 -0.01
CA ILE A 201 -20.89 18.31 -0.35
C ILE A 201 -20.64 18.45 -1.85
N ILE A 202 -19.76 19.38 -2.22
CA ILE A 202 -19.36 19.59 -3.61
C ILE A 202 -18.18 18.64 -3.93
N PHE A 203 -18.43 17.72 -4.84
CA PHE A 203 -17.39 16.83 -5.38
C PHE A 203 -16.83 17.41 -6.67
N GLY A 204 -15.54 17.53 -6.76
CA GLY A 204 -14.89 17.84 -8.03
C GLY A 204 -13.57 18.58 -7.88
N SER A 205 -12.73 18.41 -8.86
CA SER A 205 -11.42 19.06 -9.01
C SER A 205 -11.49 20.59 -9.21
N GLY A 206 -12.62 21.22 -8.93
CA GLY A 206 -12.90 22.63 -9.14
C GLY A 206 -12.72 23.54 -7.94
N ILE A 207 -12.56 23.00 -6.73
CA ILE A 207 -12.28 23.83 -5.56
C ILE A 207 -10.77 24.05 -5.52
N SER A 208 -10.35 25.25 -5.90
CA SER A 208 -8.97 25.69 -5.69
C SER A 208 -8.72 25.88 -4.18
N ALA A 209 -7.44 25.79 -3.76
CA ALA A 209 -7.07 26.05 -2.37
C ALA A 209 -7.55 27.44 -1.86
N PHE A 210 -7.85 28.36 -2.78
CA PHE A 210 -8.36 29.71 -2.48
C PHE A 210 -9.88 29.71 -2.18
N GLU A 211 -10.65 28.77 -2.75
CA GLU A 211 -12.08 28.67 -2.44
C GLU A 211 -12.36 27.96 -1.11
N LEU A 212 -11.40 27.16 -0.62
CA LEU A 212 -11.44 26.58 0.73
C LEU A 212 -11.28 27.66 1.83
N GLU A 213 -10.54 28.72 1.56
CA GLU A 213 -10.36 29.85 2.50
C GLU A 213 -11.67 30.62 2.73
N ASP A 214 -12.48 30.77 1.69
CA ASP A 214 -13.78 31.46 1.76
C ASP A 214 -14.88 30.63 2.45
N LEU A 215 -14.72 29.32 2.58
CA LEU A 215 -15.66 28.41 3.26
C LEU A 215 -15.37 28.25 4.77
N LEU A 216 -14.23 28.75 5.26
CA LEU A 216 -13.78 28.63 6.66
C LEU A 216 -13.97 29.92 7.47
N ILE A 217 -14.54 30.97 6.87
CA ILE A 217 -14.92 32.24 7.53
C ILE A 217 -16.45 32.23 7.73
#